data_5e333f91d679d1ccd431cb587c8e3ca9
#
_entry.id   5e333f91d679d1ccd431cb587c8e3ca9
#
_cell.length_a   1.000
_cell.length_b   1.000
_cell.length_c   1.000
_cell.angle_alpha   90.00
_cell.angle_beta   90.00
_cell.angle_gamma   90.00
#
_symmetry.space_group_name_H-M   'P 1'
#
loop_
_entity.id
_entity.type
_entity.pdbx_description
1 polymer ?
#
loop_
_entity_poly.entity_id
_entity_poly.type
_entity_poly.pdbx_seq_one_letter_code
_entity_poly.pdbx_strand_id
1 'polypeptide(L)'
;MIKFILVICLFLIGCLTDRSFNTANICDIFKTNPKWKSYTEDTKNKWGVPVSLQLSFIKHESSFKRTARPPRKKVLGIIPGLRASSAYGYSQALDGTWEEYIQATGNSNADRKNFRDASDFIGWYVDGSYRLLKLSKNDVYNHYLAYHEGRGGYQKKSFNKK
;
A
#
# COMPACT_ATOMS: atom_id res chain seq x y z
N MET A 1 8.92 -57.87 23.60
CA MET A 1 9.85 -56.73 23.54
C MET A 1 9.37 -55.83 22.42
N ILE A 2 8.64 -54.77 22.76
CA ILE A 2 8.05 -53.80 21.85
C ILE A 2 9.04 -52.67 21.68
N LYS A 3 9.64 -52.48 20.48
CA LYS A 3 10.53 -51.37 20.19
C LYS A 3 9.68 -50.13 19.91
N PHE A 4 9.75 -49.16 20.85
CA PHE A 4 9.22 -47.79 20.64
C PHE A 4 10.12 -47.08 19.60
N ILE A 5 9.58 -46.81 18.43
CA ILE A 5 10.21 -45.92 17.43
C ILE A 5 9.76 -44.49 17.81
N LEU A 6 10.68 -43.70 18.35
CA LEU A 6 10.50 -42.30 18.64
C LEU A 6 10.64 -41.50 17.32
N VAL A 7 9.53 -41.11 16.74
CA VAL A 7 9.53 -40.21 15.57
C VAL A 7 9.73 -38.77 16.06
N ILE A 8 10.96 -38.26 15.94
CA ILE A 8 11.28 -36.87 16.20
C ILE A 8 10.82 -36.06 14.99
N CYS A 9 9.66 -35.43 15.08
CA CYS A 9 9.23 -34.40 14.13
C CYS A 9 10.07 -33.13 14.37
N LEU A 10 11.11 -32.93 13.56
CA LEU A 10 11.83 -31.65 13.45
C LEU A 10 10.88 -30.63 12.80
N PHE A 11 10.22 -29.83 13.61
CA PHE A 11 9.57 -28.60 13.17
C PHE A 11 10.65 -27.60 12.75
N LEU A 12 10.93 -27.54 11.43
CA LEU A 12 11.67 -26.41 10.86
C LEU A 12 10.76 -25.18 10.95
N ILE A 13 10.85 -24.45 12.06
CA ILE A 13 10.33 -23.11 12.18
C ILE A 13 11.23 -22.24 11.31
N GLY A 14 10.87 -22.12 10.03
CA GLY A 14 11.44 -21.13 9.16
C GLY A 14 11.09 -19.76 9.70
N CYS A 15 12.01 -19.12 10.43
CA CYS A 15 11.93 -17.70 10.71
C CYS A 15 11.88 -16.97 9.36
N LEU A 16 10.68 -16.56 8.93
CA LEU A 16 10.50 -15.51 7.95
C LEU A 16 11.05 -14.24 8.61
N THR A 17 12.35 -14.02 8.49
CA THR A 17 12.96 -12.74 8.87
C THR A 17 12.40 -11.71 7.92
N ASP A 18 11.47 -10.92 8.41
CA ASP A 18 11.07 -9.67 7.78
C ASP A 18 12.35 -8.84 7.67
N ARG A 19 12.93 -8.76 6.47
CA ARG A 19 14.17 -8.01 6.26
C ARG A 19 13.85 -6.55 6.48
N SER A 20 14.18 -6.05 7.67
CA SER A 20 14.11 -4.62 7.95
C SER A 20 15.12 -3.92 7.05
N PHE A 21 14.64 -3.00 6.22
CA PHE A 21 15.46 -2.12 5.39
C PHE A 21 15.17 -0.67 5.75
N ASN A 22 16.13 0.22 5.48
CA ASN A 22 15.93 1.64 5.72
C ASN A 22 14.92 2.21 4.73
N THR A 23 13.67 2.36 5.18
CA THR A 23 12.56 2.90 4.36
C THR A 23 12.68 4.40 4.07
N ALA A 24 13.67 5.09 4.63
CA ALA A 24 13.94 6.51 4.35
C ALA A 24 14.91 6.70 3.18
N ASN A 25 15.60 5.63 2.75
CA ASN A 25 16.58 5.68 1.68
C ASN A 25 16.11 4.84 0.47
N ILE A 26 15.88 5.52 -0.65
CA ILE A 26 15.42 4.88 -1.90
C ILE A 26 16.42 3.83 -2.42
N CYS A 27 17.71 4.04 -2.23
CA CYS A 27 18.74 3.08 -2.66
C CYS A 27 18.63 1.78 -1.86
N ASP A 28 18.40 1.87 -0.55
CA ASP A 28 18.23 0.70 0.32
C ASP A 28 16.92 -0.05 0.01
N ILE A 29 15.86 0.68 -0.30
CA ILE A 29 14.59 0.11 -0.75
C ILE A 29 14.82 -0.77 -1.99
N PHE A 30 15.49 -0.23 -3.01
CA PHE A 30 15.72 -0.94 -4.28
C PHE A 30 16.82 -2.01 -4.17
N LYS A 31 17.82 -1.82 -3.31
CA LYS A 31 18.82 -2.86 -3.04
C LYS A 31 18.18 -4.10 -2.42
N THR A 32 17.25 -3.90 -1.49
CA THR A 32 16.54 -5.01 -0.81
C THR A 32 15.49 -5.64 -1.71
N ASN A 33 14.84 -4.83 -2.55
CA ASN A 33 13.76 -5.25 -3.45
C ASN A 33 14.02 -4.78 -4.90
N PRO A 34 14.95 -5.40 -5.63
CA PRO A 34 15.41 -4.91 -6.95
C PRO A 34 14.28 -4.74 -7.99
N LYS A 35 13.27 -5.61 -7.96
CA LYS A 35 12.12 -5.54 -8.87
C LYS A 35 11.24 -4.31 -8.64
N TRP A 36 11.27 -3.71 -7.45
CA TRP A 36 10.45 -2.54 -7.16
C TRP A 36 10.88 -1.31 -7.95
N LYS A 37 12.17 -1.23 -8.32
CA LYS A 37 12.68 -0.18 -9.20
C LYS A 37 11.96 -0.22 -10.56
N SER A 38 11.92 -1.38 -11.22
CA SER A 38 11.24 -1.50 -12.52
C SER A 38 9.73 -1.22 -12.39
N TYR A 39 9.05 -1.72 -11.37
CA TYR A 39 7.62 -1.47 -11.16
C TYR A 39 7.29 0.00 -10.98
N THR A 40 8.11 0.73 -10.21
CA THR A 40 7.91 2.18 -10.03
C THR A 40 8.25 3.00 -11.28
N GLU A 41 9.25 2.60 -12.07
CA GLU A 41 9.54 3.22 -13.36
C GLU A 41 8.44 2.91 -14.40
N ASP A 42 7.90 1.70 -14.45
CA ASP A 42 6.74 1.35 -15.30
C ASP A 42 5.54 2.25 -14.98
N THR A 43 5.24 2.44 -13.70
CA THR A 43 4.18 3.34 -13.22
C THR A 43 4.44 4.79 -13.61
N LYS A 44 5.68 5.27 -13.46
CA LYS A 44 6.08 6.62 -13.89
C LYS A 44 5.91 6.80 -15.40
N ASN A 45 6.34 5.84 -16.19
CA ASN A 45 6.21 5.89 -17.65
C ASN A 45 4.73 5.90 -18.09
N LYS A 46 3.88 5.12 -17.43
CA LYS A 46 2.45 4.99 -17.73
C LYS A 46 1.64 6.21 -17.30
N TRP A 47 1.87 6.72 -16.09
CA TRP A 47 1.03 7.74 -15.44
C TRP A 47 1.73 9.10 -15.31
N GLY A 48 3.03 9.19 -15.58
CA GLY A 48 3.81 10.42 -15.39
C GLY A 48 4.00 10.81 -13.91
N VAL A 49 3.88 9.85 -12.99
CA VAL A 49 3.96 10.08 -11.53
C VAL A 49 5.37 9.77 -11.03
N PRO A 50 6.07 10.72 -10.37
CA PRO A 50 7.45 10.51 -9.92
C PRO A 50 7.59 9.29 -8.99
N VAL A 51 8.69 8.54 -9.13
CA VAL A 51 9.02 7.38 -8.28
C VAL A 51 9.05 7.76 -6.80
N SER A 52 9.61 8.93 -6.46
CA SER A 52 9.67 9.43 -5.09
C SER A 52 8.28 9.62 -4.47
N LEU A 53 7.31 10.11 -5.24
CA LEU A 53 5.93 10.27 -4.79
C LEU A 53 5.28 8.91 -4.53
N GLN A 54 5.42 7.95 -5.44
CA GLN A 54 4.89 6.60 -5.27
C GLN A 54 5.42 5.93 -3.99
N LEU A 55 6.74 5.99 -3.77
CA LEU A 55 7.38 5.41 -2.59
C LEU A 55 7.00 6.16 -1.30
N SER A 56 6.84 7.49 -1.34
CA SER A 56 6.41 8.25 -0.17
C SER A 56 4.99 7.85 0.27
N PHE A 57 4.08 7.63 -0.67
CA PHE A 57 2.73 7.15 -0.36
C PHE A 57 2.77 5.78 0.28
N ILE A 58 3.45 4.80 -0.33
CA ILE A 58 3.56 3.45 0.22
C ILE A 58 4.21 3.46 1.61
N LYS A 59 5.20 4.33 1.82
CA LYS A 59 5.83 4.50 3.13
C LYS A 59 4.83 5.00 4.18
N HIS A 60 4.08 6.04 3.87
CA HIS A 60 3.10 6.62 4.80
C HIS A 60 1.91 5.69 5.06
N GLU A 61 1.41 5.02 4.03
CA GLU A 61 0.23 4.16 4.12
C GLU A 61 0.49 2.83 4.84
N SER A 62 1.60 2.18 4.56
CA SER A 62 1.85 0.83 5.04
C SER A 62 3.23 0.59 5.65
N SER A 63 4.14 1.57 5.58
CA SER A 63 5.57 1.36 5.86
C SER A 63 6.14 0.16 5.07
N PHE A 64 5.72 0.01 3.82
CA PHE A 64 6.06 -1.11 2.93
C PHE A 64 5.59 -2.49 3.42
N LYS A 65 4.61 -2.56 4.31
CA LYS A 65 4.04 -3.82 4.80
C LYS A 65 2.99 -4.34 3.82
N ARG A 66 3.28 -5.48 3.22
CA ARG A 66 2.45 -6.16 2.22
C ARG A 66 1.00 -6.38 2.67
N THR A 67 0.79 -6.70 3.93
CA THR A 67 -0.51 -7.07 4.49
C THR A 67 -1.02 -6.06 5.52
N ALA A 68 -0.56 -4.80 5.42
CA ALA A 68 -0.99 -3.75 6.32
C ALA A 68 -2.51 -3.62 6.33
N ARG A 69 -3.06 -3.43 7.52
CA ARG A 69 -4.50 -3.19 7.73
C ARG A 69 -4.70 -2.25 8.92
N PRO A 70 -5.75 -1.45 8.94
CA PRO A 70 -6.13 -0.70 10.14
C PRO A 70 -6.33 -1.62 11.35
N PRO A 71 -5.99 -1.16 12.55
CA PRO A 71 -6.21 -1.94 13.77
C PRO A 71 -7.70 -2.22 13.96
N ARG A 72 -8.02 -3.35 14.62
CA ARG A 72 -9.38 -3.63 15.05
C ARG A 72 -9.74 -2.75 16.26
N LYS A 73 -10.93 -2.19 16.27
CA LYS A 73 -11.47 -1.59 17.48
C LYS A 73 -11.63 -2.68 18.54
N LYS A 74 -11.29 -2.37 19.78
CA LYS A 74 -11.52 -3.31 20.88
C LYS A 74 -12.93 -3.09 21.44
N VAL A 75 -13.73 -4.14 21.51
CA VAL A 75 -15.02 -4.17 22.22
C VAL A 75 -14.75 -4.60 23.66
N LEU A 76 -15.28 -3.88 24.63
CA LEU A 76 -15.03 -4.08 26.07
C LEU A 76 -13.51 -4.12 26.44
N GLY A 77 -12.69 -3.42 25.68
CA GLY A 77 -11.24 -3.32 25.92
C GLY A 77 -10.41 -4.55 25.52
N ILE A 78 -11.00 -5.72 25.29
CA ILE A 78 -10.30 -6.99 25.07
C ILE A 78 -10.72 -7.73 23.79
N ILE A 79 -11.97 -7.67 23.39
CA ILE A 79 -12.50 -8.44 22.26
C ILE A 79 -12.20 -7.72 20.94
N PRO A 80 -11.54 -8.36 19.93
CA PRO A 80 -11.32 -7.77 18.63
C PRO A 80 -12.65 -7.52 17.90
N GLY A 81 -13.01 -6.26 17.70
CA GLY A 81 -14.18 -5.85 16.93
C GLY A 81 -13.89 -5.60 15.45
N LEU A 82 -14.74 -4.80 14.81
CA LEU A 82 -14.60 -4.41 13.41
C LEU A 82 -13.39 -3.48 13.18
N ARG A 83 -12.86 -3.47 11.97
CA ARG A 83 -11.85 -2.50 11.54
C ARG A 83 -12.51 -1.16 11.22
N ALA A 84 -11.76 -0.08 11.36
CA ALA A 84 -12.23 1.28 11.07
C ALA A 84 -12.53 1.50 9.57
N SER A 85 -11.83 0.77 8.68
CA SER A 85 -12.02 0.85 7.23
C SER A 85 -11.61 -0.46 6.55
N SER A 86 -11.90 -0.57 5.24
CA SER A 86 -11.49 -1.66 4.37
C SER A 86 -10.06 -1.50 3.80
N ALA A 87 -9.31 -0.48 4.23
CA ALA A 87 -7.94 -0.22 3.77
C ALA A 87 -7.04 -1.46 3.88
N TYR A 88 -6.27 -1.76 2.81
CA TYR A 88 -5.46 -2.95 2.78
C TYR A 88 -4.22 -2.84 1.88
N GLY A 89 -3.16 -3.58 2.28
CA GLY A 89 -1.96 -3.78 1.49
C GLY A 89 -1.03 -2.59 1.46
N TYR A 90 -0.17 -2.52 0.46
CA TYR A 90 0.86 -1.49 0.33
C TYR A 90 0.29 -0.08 0.21
N SER A 91 -0.77 0.10 -0.58
CA SER A 91 -1.37 1.40 -0.85
C SER A 91 -2.49 1.79 0.13
N GLN A 92 -2.93 0.90 1.01
CA GLN A 92 -4.07 1.10 1.90
C GLN A 92 -5.35 1.56 1.17
N ALA A 93 -5.47 1.17 -0.12
CA ALA A 93 -6.67 1.46 -0.89
C ALA A 93 -7.91 0.85 -0.24
N LEU A 94 -9.01 1.61 -0.21
CA LEU A 94 -10.33 1.12 0.19
C LEU A 94 -10.92 0.21 -0.89
N ASP A 95 -11.82 -0.70 -0.50
CA ASP A 95 -12.43 -1.66 -1.43
C ASP A 95 -13.07 -0.96 -2.63
N GLY A 96 -13.89 0.06 -2.43
CA GLY A 96 -14.57 0.79 -3.51
C GLY A 96 -13.58 1.49 -4.46
N THR A 97 -12.55 2.16 -3.92
CA THR A 97 -11.55 2.84 -4.76
C THR A 97 -10.66 1.85 -5.52
N TRP A 98 -10.39 0.68 -4.93
CA TRP A 98 -9.66 -0.38 -5.61
C TRP A 98 -10.48 -0.97 -6.77
N GLU A 99 -11.79 -1.15 -6.57
CA GLU A 99 -12.70 -1.61 -7.61
C GLU A 99 -12.80 -0.60 -8.77
N GLU A 100 -12.91 0.71 -8.47
CA GLU A 100 -12.83 1.76 -9.48
C GLU A 100 -11.54 1.69 -10.32
N TYR A 101 -10.40 1.43 -9.68
CA TYR A 101 -9.13 1.23 -10.38
C TYR A 101 -9.15 0.01 -11.29
N ILE A 102 -9.65 -1.13 -10.80
CA ILE A 102 -9.77 -2.36 -11.61
C ILE A 102 -10.63 -2.09 -12.86
N GLN A 103 -11.79 -1.47 -12.68
CA GLN A 103 -12.71 -1.16 -13.78
C GLN A 103 -12.08 -0.16 -14.78
N ALA A 104 -11.41 0.88 -14.28
CA ALA A 104 -10.81 1.91 -15.12
C ALA A 104 -9.59 1.41 -15.92
N THR A 105 -8.87 0.41 -15.41
CA THR A 105 -7.63 -0.10 -16.04
C THR A 105 -7.79 -1.44 -16.73
N GLY A 106 -8.89 -2.16 -16.48
CA GLY A 106 -9.09 -3.53 -16.94
C GLY A 106 -8.22 -4.56 -16.24
N ASN A 107 -7.49 -4.21 -15.17
CA ASN A 107 -6.60 -5.10 -14.44
C ASN A 107 -7.36 -5.94 -13.41
N SER A 108 -8.16 -6.90 -13.89
CA SER A 108 -9.01 -7.75 -13.04
C SER A 108 -8.26 -8.62 -12.04
N ASN A 109 -6.98 -8.89 -12.28
CA ASN A 109 -6.13 -9.72 -11.42
C ASN A 109 -5.28 -8.90 -10.44
N ALA A 110 -5.50 -7.59 -10.32
CA ALA A 110 -4.74 -6.74 -9.42
C ALA A 110 -4.92 -7.15 -7.94
N ASP A 111 -3.82 -7.18 -7.19
CA ASP A 111 -3.81 -7.52 -5.77
C ASP A 111 -3.14 -6.41 -4.94
N ARG A 112 -3.84 -5.87 -3.97
CA ARG A 112 -3.33 -4.82 -3.05
C ARG A 112 -2.08 -5.25 -2.27
N LYS A 113 -1.80 -6.56 -2.19
CA LYS A 113 -0.57 -7.13 -1.61
C LYS A 113 0.57 -7.23 -2.61
N ASN A 114 0.33 -6.99 -3.87
CA ASN A 114 1.36 -6.96 -4.90
C ASN A 114 1.90 -5.53 -5.04
N PHE A 115 3.21 -5.36 -4.89
CA PHE A 115 3.84 -4.03 -4.93
C PHE A 115 3.68 -3.36 -6.30
N ARG A 116 3.76 -4.11 -7.39
CA ARG A 116 3.55 -3.61 -8.76
C ARG A 116 2.16 -3.00 -8.91
N ASP A 117 1.15 -3.74 -8.49
CA ASP A 117 -0.24 -3.31 -8.62
C ASP A 117 -0.56 -2.13 -7.69
N ALA A 118 -0.01 -2.14 -6.48
CA ALA A 118 -0.14 -1.01 -5.55
C ALA A 118 0.54 0.26 -6.06
N SER A 119 1.71 0.14 -6.69
CA SER A 119 2.41 1.25 -7.34
C SER A 119 1.60 1.80 -8.52
N ASP A 120 1.09 0.93 -9.41
CA ASP A 120 0.25 1.32 -10.55
C ASP A 120 -1.05 1.99 -10.09
N PHE A 121 -1.69 1.48 -9.02
CA PHE A 121 -2.85 2.10 -8.39
C PHE A 121 -2.56 3.53 -7.92
N ILE A 122 -1.43 3.76 -7.24
CA ILE A 122 -1.03 5.11 -6.80
C ILE A 122 -0.84 6.02 -8.02
N GLY A 123 -0.20 5.51 -9.08
CA GLY A 123 -0.04 6.23 -10.33
C GLY A 123 -1.39 6.65 -10.94
N TRP A 124 -2.32 5.72 -11.06
CA TRP A 124 -3.69 5.96 -11.53
C TRP A 124 -4.43 7.00 -10.67
N TYR A 125 -4.33 6.88 -9.35
CA TYR A 125 -5.01 7.78 -8.44
C TYR A 125 -4.45 9.21 -8.54
N VAL A 126 -3.14 9.36 -8.56
CA VAL A 126 -2.47 10.68 -8.67
C VAL A 126 -2.75 11.31 -10.03
N ASP A 127 -2.72 10.54 -11.13
CA ASP A 127 -3.08 11.04 -12.46
C ASP A 127 -4.55 11.51 -12.51
N GLY A 128 -5.47 10.76 -11.91
CA GLY A 128 -6.86 11.19 -11.77
C GLY A 128 -7.02 12.47 -10.95
N SER A 129 -6.25 12.62 -9.88
CA SER A 129 -6.23 13.83 -9.06
C SER A 129 -5.63 15.03 -9.81
N TYR A 130 -4.56 14.82 -10.58
CA TYR A 130 -4.00 15.84 -11.49
C TYR A 130 -5.08 16.35 -12.47
N ARG A 131 -5.81 15.44 -13.11
CA ARG A 131 -6.83 15.82 -14.09
C ARG A 131 -8.04 16.53 -13.46
N LEU A 132 -8.50 16.03 -12.32
CA LEU A 132 -9.72 16.54 -11.66
C LEU A 132 -9.46 17.80 -10.81
N LEU A 133 -8.37 17.82 -10.06
CA LEU A 133 -8.07 18.85 -9.06
C LEU A 133 -7.06 19.87 -9.57
N LYS A 134 -6.49 19.66 -10.77
CA LYS A 134 -5.45 20.50 -11.39
C LYS A 134 -4.17 20.60 -10.55
N LEU A 135 -3.87 19.58 -9.76
CA LEU A 135 -2.65 19.50 -8.94
C LEU A 135 -1.46 19.10 -9.82
N SER A 136 -0.34 19.79 -9.71
CA SER A 136 0.91 19.35 -10.36
C SER A 136 1.31 17.96 -9.86
N LYS A 137 1.71 17.03 -10.76
CA LYS A 137 2.17 15.67 -10.37
C LYS A 137 3.40 15.66 -9.44
N ASN A 138 4.09 16.80 -9.30
CA ASN A 138 5.21 16.97 -8.37
C ASN A 138 4.76 17.50 -6.99
N ASP A 139 3.49 17.86 -6.83
CA ASP A 139 2.95 18.36 -5.56
C ASP A 139 2.55 17.21 -4.63
N VAL A 140 3.56 16.61 -4.02
CA VAL A 140 3.40 15.44 -3.13
C VAL A 140 2.42 15.70 -2.01
N TYR A 141 2.49 16.90 -1.39
CA TYR A 141 1.68 17.25 -0.24
C TYR A 141 0.19 17.30 -0.58
N ASN A 142 -0.19 18.06 -1.60
CA ASN A 142 -1.61 18.16 -1.98
C ASN A 142 -2.16 16.87 -2.57
N HIS A 143 -1.35 16.09 -3.30
CA HIS A 143 -1.75 14.75 -3.72
C HIS A 143 -1.98 13.81 -2.54
N TYR A 144 -1.15 13.89 -1.50
CA TYR A 144 -1.33 13.07 -0.30
C TYR A 144 -2.59 13.47 0.48
N LEU A 145 -2.88 14.77 0.61
CA LEU A 145 -4.16 15.24 1.18
C LEU A 145 -5.36 14.73 0.38
N ALA A 146 -5.31 14.81 -0.96
CA ALA A 146 -6.37 14.30 -1.81
C ALA A 146 -6.52 12.76 -1.75
N TYR A 147 -5.43 12.06 -1.46
CA TYR A 147 -5.44 10.61 -1.25
C TYR A 147 -6.11 10.25 0.09
N HIS A 148 -5.71 10.92 1.15
CA HIS A 148 -6.19 10.67 2.51
C HIS A 148 -7.66 11.05 2.74
N GLU A 149 -8.07 12.23 2.25
CA GLU A 149 -9.44 12.74 2.42
C GLU A 149 -10.39 12.30 1.29
N GLY A 150 -9.86 11.66 0.24
CA GLY A 150 -10.54 11.49 -1.03
C GLY A 150 -10.60 12.80 -1.83
N ARG A 151 -10.70 12.71 -3.16
CA ARG A 151 -10.74 13.89 -4.05
C ARG A 151 -11.87 14.86 -3.71
N GLY A 152 -13.06 14.33 -3.36
CA GLY A 152 -14.20 15.14 -2.94
C GLY A 152 -13.99 15.83 -1.59
N GLY A 153 -13.34 15.14 -0.63
CA GLY A 153 -12.95 15.72 0.66
C GLY A 153 -11.91 16.84 0.48
N TYR A 154 -10.95 16.63 -0.39
CA TYR A 154 -9.95 17.66 -0.74
C TYR A 154 -10.62 18.91 -1.30
N GLN A 155 -11.52 18.80 -2.26
CA GLN A 155 -12.26 19.95 -2.84
C GLN A 155 -13.05 20.72 -1.78
N LYS A 156 -13.66 20.01 -0.83
CA LYS A 156 -14.42 20.61 0.29
C LYS A 156 -13.52 21.09 1.43
N LYS A 157 -12.20 20.96 1.33
CA LYS A 157 -11.21 21.29 2.36
C LYS A 157 -11.53 20.65 3.71
N SER A 158 -12.00 19.40 3.72
CA SER A 158 -12.40 18.69 4.95
C SER A 158 -11.24 18.50 5.94
N PHE A 159 -9.99 18.51 5.45
CA PHE A 159 -8.78 18.46 6.26
C PHE A 159 -8.56 19.69 7.15
N ASN A 160 -9.21 20.83 6.87
CA ASN A 160 -9.15 22.03 7.70
C ASN A 160 -10.12 21.99 8.91
N LYS A 161 -10.96 20.94 8.99
CA LYS A 161 -11.99 20.83 10.04
C LYS A 161 -11.60 19.84 11.15
N LYS A 162 -10.42 19.27 11.06
CA LYS A 162 -9.81 18.37 12.05
C LYS A 162 -8.72 19.12 12.80
#